data_90cb16ed28257f4f734d102a35bc911f
#
_entry.id   90cb16ed28257f4f734d102a35bc911f
#
_cell.length_a   1.000
_cell.length_b   1.000
_cell.length_c   1.000
_cell.angle_alpha   90.00
_cell.angle_beta   90.00
_cell.angle_gamma   90.00
#
_symmetry.space_group_name_H-M   'P 1'
#
loop_
_entity.id
_entity.type
_entity.pdbx_description
1 polymer ?
#
loop_
_entity_poly.entity_id
_entity_poly.type
_entity_poly.pdbx_seq_one_letter_code
_entity_poly.pdbx_strand_id
1 'polypeptide(L)'
;YGKPVLSLQGMDLQDCVIYMGTPSKVLPPSIRLSYLVLPVVLYEDFHKHRKAYGQSAGVLEQLAWAMYMDEGEWHKQIRRLRKHYLEKSRYFTSLLRHYLDDTYEVIDPEGGVYAGIRKVHTKGDVFRTRALQAGCDIKVIDRDGTGIVEMLLSFSGIPTRDLERAVQVLAEAWKGL
;
A
#
# COMPACT_ATOMS: atom_id res chain seq x y z
N TYR A 1 1.74 -5.59 7.53
CA TYR A 1 2.25 -6.82 8.19
C TYR A 1 3.54 -6.61 8.98
N GLY A 2 4.21 -5.49 8.91
CA GLY A 2 5.33 -5.11 9.77
C GLY A 2 4.91 -4.81 11.22
N LYS A 3 5.82 -4.27 12.03
CA LYS A 3 5.48 -3.77 13.36
C LYS A 3 4.46 -2.63 13.22
N PRO A 4 3.45 -2.57 14.09
CA PRO A 4 2.52 -1.44 14.09
C PRO A 4 3.28 -0.13 14.27
N VAL A 5 3.09 0.79 13.33
CA VAL A 5 3.57 2.17 13.46
C VAL A 5 2.45 2.98 14.09
N LEU A 6 2.77 3.75 15.12
CA LEU A 6 1.80 4.65 15.72
C LEU A 6 1.38 5.71 14.70
N SER A 7 0.08 6.01 14.66
CA SER A 7 -0.43 7.12 13.87
C SER A 7 0.00 8.45 14.50
N LEU A 8 0.06 9.51 13.69
CA LEU A 8 0.28 10.86 14.22
C LEU A 8 -0.76 11.21 15.27
N GLN A 9 -2.02 10.81 15.06
CA GLN A 9 -3.10 11.01 16.03
C GLN A 9 -2.83 10.26 17.35
N GLY A 10 -2.27 9.04 17.31
CA GLY A 10 -1.90 8.28 18.51
C GLY A 10 -0.72 8.87 19.29
N MET A 11 0.02 9.82 18.69
CA MET A 11 1.12 10.57 19.32
C MET A 11 0.75 12.02 19.62
N ASP A 12 -0.47 12.44 19.24
CA ASP A 12 -0.92 13.83 19.38
C ASP A 12 -1.29 14.15 20.83
N LEU A 13 -0.52 15.03 21.45
CA LEU A 13 -0.77 15.56 22.79
C LEU A 13 -1.44 16.94 22.79
N GLN A 14 -1.63 17.53 21.60
CA GLN A 14 -2.14 18.89 21.43
C GLN A 14 -3.52 18.96 20.78
N ASP A 15 -4.13 17.78 20.52
CA ASP A 15 -5.45 17.66 19.88
C ASP A 15 -5.56 18.44 18.57
N CYS A 16 -4.54 18.31 17.71
CA CYS A 16 -4.44 19.03 16.43
C CYS A 16 -4.42 18.13 15.18
N VAL A 17 -4.43 16.78 15.36
CA VAL A 17 -4.35 15.82 14.25
C VAL A 17 -5.72 15.26 13.91
N ILE A 18 -6.17 15.46 12.68
CA ILE A 18 -7.34 14.77 12.11
C ILE A 18 -6.88 13.41 11.60
N TYR A 19 -7.43 12.33 12.16
CA TYR A 19 -7.18 10.98 11.65
C TYR A 19 -8.24 10.57 10.62
N MET A 20 -7.80 10.07 9.49
CA MET A 20 -8.66 9.56 8.42
C MET A 20 -8.37 8.09 8.15
N GLY A 21 -9.43 7.30 8.04
CA GLY A 21 -9.30 5.88 7.74
C GLY A 21 -10.36 5.36 6.78
N THR A 22 -10.09 4.20 6.19
CA THR A 22 -11.03 3.51 5.32
C THR A 22 -10.89 2.00 5.45
N PRO A 23 -11.99 1.24 5.51
CA PRO A 23 -11.98 -0.21 5.43
C PRO A 23 -11.78 -0.75 4.00
N SER A 24 -11.82 0.10 2.97
CA SER A 24 -11.80 -0.29 1.54
C SER A 24 -10.54 -1.05 1.09
N LYS A 25 -9.48 -1.08 1.92
CA LYS A 25 -8.27 -1.89 1.66
C LYS A 25 -8.34 -3.30 2.27
N VAL A 26 -9.33 -3.55 3.12
CA VAL A 26 -9.55 -4.83 3.83
C VAL A 26 -10.85 -5.48 3.38
N LEU A 27 -11.87 -4.67 3.12
CA LEU A 27 -13.18 -5.08 2.61
C LEU A 27 -13.28 -4.86 1.09
N PRO A 28 -14.30 -5.43 0.43
CA PRO A 28 -14.53 -5.18 -0.99
C PRO A 28 -14.61 -3.68 -1.32
N PRO A 29 -14.02 -3.23 -2.42
CA PRO A 29 -14.00 -1.81 -2.81
C PRO A 29 -15.39 -1.18 -2.99
N SER A 30 -16.41 -2.00 -3.19
CA SER A 30 -17.83 -1.57 -3.32
C SER A 30 -18.40 -0.97 -2.06
N ILE A 31 -17.85 -1.25 -0.88
CA ILE A 31 -18.38 -0.76 0.41
C ILE A 31 -18.25 0.76 0.57
N ARG A 32 -17.34 1.41 -0.07
CA ARG A 32 -17.20 2.87 -0.15
C ARG A 32 -17.35 3.62 1.18
N LEU A 33 -16.77 3.09 2.26
CA LEU A 33 -16.76 3.72 3.58
C LEU A 33 -15.41 4.39 3.88
N SER A 34 -15.49 5.53 4.55
CA SER A 34 -14.36 6.18 5.21
C SER A 34 -14.83 6.79 6.53
N TYR A 35 -13.91 7.04 7.43
CA TYR A 35 -14.22 7.65 8.72
C TYR A 35 -13.17 8.69 9.08
N LEU A 36 -13.61 9.64 9.92
CA LEU A 36 -12.78 10.69 10.48
C LEU A 36 -12.81 10.57 12.01
N VAL A 37 -11.65 10.75 12.64
CA VAL A 37 -11.54 11.03 14.06
C VAL A 37 -11.07 12.47 14.16
N LEU A 38 -11.93 13.31 14.68
CA LEU A 38 -11.69 14.76 14.76
C LEU A 38 -11.15 15.12 16.15
N PRO A 39 -10.24 16.10 16.24
CA PRO A 39 -9.94 16.79 17.47
C PRO A 39 -11.21 17.35 18.12
N VAL A 40 -11.26 17.36 19.44
CA VAL A 40 -12.45 17.84 20.19
C VAL A 40 -12.79 19.27 19.81
N VAL A 41 -11.78 20.13 19.63
CA VAL A 41 -11.96 21.53 19.25
C VAL A 41 -12.65 21.73 17.89
N LEU A 42 -12.55 20.76 16.97
CA LEU A 42 -13.19 20.82 15.65
C LEU A 42 -14.56 20.14 15.61
N TYR A 43 -14.90 19.36 16.64
CA TYR A 43 -16.10 18.53 16.63
C TYR A 43 -17.39 19.37 16.56
N GLU A 44 -17.47 20.44 17.35
CA GLU A 44 -18.68 21.30 17.38
C GLU A 44 -18.89 22.03 16.06
N ASP A 45 -17.84 22.59 15.50
CA ASP A 45 -17.93 23.30 14.22
C ASP A 45 -18.26 22.35 13.07
N PHE A 46 -17.64 21.16 13.04
CA PHE A 46 -18.00 20.12 12.10
C PHE A 46 -19.49 19.75 12.24
N HIS A 47 -19.97 19.59 13.47
CA HIS A 47 -21.37 19.20 13.72
C HIS A 47 -22.38 20.26 13.30
N LYS A 48 -22.07 21.55 13.47
CA LYS A 48 -22.90 22.68 13.00
C LYS A 48 -23.01 22.69 11.46
N HIS A 49 -21.90 22.46 10.76
CA HIS A 49 -21.82 22.52 9.31
C HIS A 49 -22.22 21.22 8.61
N ARG A 50 -22.20 20.08 9.30
CA ARG A 50 -22.53 18.75 8.74
C ARG A 50 -23.91 18.72 8.06
N LYS A 51 -24.87 19.48 8.55
CA LYS A 51 -26.23 19.54 7.97
C LYS A 51 -26.27 20.06 6.54
N ALA A 52 -25.26 20.84 6.13
CA ALA A 52 -25.13 21.36 4.78
C ALA A 52 -24.60 20.32 3.77
N TYR A 53 -24.03 19.22 4.26
CA TYR A 53 -23.48 18.16 3.42
C TYR A 53 -24.30 16.89 3.61
N GLY A 54 -24.84 16.35 2.52
CA GLY A 54 -25.55 15.07 2.56
C GLY A 54 -24.63 13.95 3.05
N GLN A 55 -25.19 12.98 3.78
CA GLN A 55 -24.44 11.80 4.20
C GLN A 55 -24.15 10.94 2.96
N SER A 56 -22.85 10.79 2.64
CA SER A 56 -22.41 10.02 1.47
C SER A 56 -22.25 8.53 1.75
N ALA A 57 -22.12 8.14 3.02
CA ALA A 57 -21.98 6.74 3.42
C ALA A 57 -23.36 6.10 3.64
N GLY A 58 -23.66 5.00 2.96
CA GLY A 58 -24.92 4.28 3.12
C GLY A 58 -25.10 3.72 4.52
N VAL A 59 -26.31 3.79 5.04
CA VAL A 59 -26.63 3.30 6.40
C VAL A 59 -26.46 1.78 6.49
N LEU A 60 -26.84 1.06 5.44
CA LEU A 60 -26.71 -0.42 5.40
C LEU A 60 -25.24 -0.84 5.48
N GLU A 61 -24.36 -0.18 4.75
CA GLU A 61 -22.92 -0.45 4.76
C GLU A 61 -22.31 -0.14 6.14
N GLN A 62 -22.74 0.93 6.79
CA GLN A 62 -22.31 1.27 8.13
C GLN A 62 -22.74 0.21 9.15
N LEU A 63 -24.01 -0.21 9.12
CA LEU A 63 -24.54 -1.25 10.02
C LEU A 63 -23.87 -2.61 9.77
N ALA A 64 -23.71 -3.00 8.51
CA ALA A 64 -23.03 -4.24 8.15
C ALA A 64 -21.59 -4.25 8.66
N TRP A 65 -20.86 -3.13 8.53
CA TRP A 65 -19.50 -3.04 9.06
C TRP A 65 -19.45 -3.04 10.57
N ALA A 66 -20.40 -2.38 11.26
CA ALA A 66 -20.52 -2.42 12.70
C ALA A 66 -20.73 -3.86 13.20
N MET A 67 -21.69 -4.59 12.64
CA MET A 67 -21.93 -6.00 12.97
C MET A 67 -20.69 -6.87 12.73
N TYR A 68 -20.01 -6.67 11.59
CA TYR A 68 -18.79 -7.40 11.25
C TYR A 68 -17.64 -7.15 12.25
N MET A 69 -17.57 -5.94 12.84
CA MET A 69 -16.64 -5.61 13.91
C MET A 69 -17.05 -6.25 15.24
N ASP A 70 -18.32 -6.16 15.62
CA ASP A 70 -18.86 -6.69 16.89
C ASP A 70 -18.72 -8.22 16.97
N GLU A 71 -18.89 -8.93 15.85
CA GLU A 71 -18.65 -10.37 15.72
C GLU A 71 -17.15 -10.75 15.76
N GLY A 72 -16.26 -9.78 15.78
CA GLY A 72 -14.80 -9.98 15.78
C GLY A 72 -14.21 -10.43 14.44
N GLU A 73 -15.03 -10.53 13.38
CA GLU A 73 -14.60 -10.99 12.06
C GLU A 73 -13.62 -9.99 11.41
N TRP A 74 -13.78 -8.70 11.68
CA TRP A 74 -12.84 -7.66 11.26
C TRP A 74 -11.39 -7.96 11.68
N HIS A 75 -11.20 -8.30 12.95
CA HIS A 75 -9.86 -8.62 13.48
C HIS A 75 -9.31 -9.92 12.93
N LYS A 76 -10.16 -10.92 12.71
CA LYS A 76 -9.77 -12.18 12.08
C LYS A 76 -9.31 -11.95 10.64
N GLN A 77 -10.05 -11.15 9.87
CA GLN A 77 -9.72 -10.81 8.50
C GLN A 77 -8.40 -10.05 8.40
N ILE A 78 -8.17 -9.05 9.26
CA ILE A 78 -6.89 -8.31 9.30
C ILE A 78 -5.72 -9.25 9.57
N ARG A 79 -5.84 -10.17 10.56
CA ARG A 79 -4.78 -11.14 10.86
C ARG A 79 -4.51 -12.06 9.69
N ARG A 80 -5.55 -12.55 9.01
CA ARG A 80 -5.43 -13.39 7.82
C ARG A 80 -4.73 -12.67 6.68
N LEU A 81 -5.11 -11.44 6.39
CA LEU A 81 -4.48 -10.63 5.35
C LEU A 81 -3.02 -10.30 5.67
N ARG A 82 -2.73 -9.96 6.93
CA ARG A 82 -1.34 -9.73 7.37
C ARG A 82 -0.45 -10.94 7.12
N LYS A 83 -0.90 -12.13 7.52
CA LYS A 83 -0.16 -13.38 7.29
C LYS A 83 0.04 -13.61 5.80
N HIS A 84 -1.04 -13.57 5.01
CA HIS A 84 -1.00 -13.79 3.57
C HIS A 84 -0.02 -12.84 2.86
N TYR A 85 -0.11 -11.53 3.12
CA TYR A 85 0.76 -10.57 2.46
C TYR A 85 2.19 -10.60 2.97
N LEU A 86 2.44 -11.00 4.21
CA LEU A 86 3.80 -11.22 4.71
C LEU A 86 4.49 -12.38 3.98
N GLU A 87 3.80 -13.52 3.84
CA GLU A 87 4.33 -14.68 3.12
C GLU A 87 4.57 -14.35 1.65
N LYS A 88 3.59 -13.71 1.02
CA LYS A 88 3.67 -13.28 -0.39
C LYS A 88 4.80 -12.27 -0.63
N SER A 89 4.98 -11.30 0.27
CA SER A 89 6.06 -10.32 0.21
C SER A 89 7.44 -10.99 0.28
N ARG A 90 7.64 -11.89 1.25
CA ARG A 90 8.90 -12.62 1.40
C ARG A 90 9.23 -13.44 0.16
N TYR A 91 8.24 -14.11 -0.40
CA TYR A 91 8.42 -14.87 -1.64
C TYR A 91 8.77 -13.94 -2.81
N PHE A 92 8.04 -12.84 -2.97
CA PHE A 92 8.31 -11.88 -4.04
C PHE A 92 9.71 -11.25 -3.94
N THR A 93 10.12 -10.82 -2.75
CA THR A 93 11.47 -10.24 -2.57
C THR A 93 12.58 -11.27 -2.73
N SER A 94 12.35 -12.54 -2.39
CA SER A 94 13.31 -13.62 -2.68
C SER A 94 13.47 -13.85 -4.19
N LEU A 95 12.38 -13.78 -4.95
CA LEU A 95 12.44 -13.87 -6.42
C LEU A 95 13.20 -12.70 -7.03
N LEU A 96 12.95 -11.47 -6.55
CA LEU A 96 13.68 -10.29 -7.02
C LEU A 96 15.19 -10.45 -6.80
N ARG A 97 15.62 -10.90 -5.60
CA ARG A 97 17.03 -11.16 -5.30
C ARG A 97 17.64 -12.31 -6.10
N HIS A 98 16.81 -13.24 -6.56
CA HIS A 98 17.26 -14.38 -7.36
C HIS A 98 17.46 -14.01 -8.84
N TYR A 99 16.55 -13.21 -9.40
CA TYR A 99 16.53 -12.91 -10.85
C TYR A 99 17.21 -11.59 -11.23
N LEU A 100 17.34 -10.64 -10.31
CA LEU A 100 18.09 -9.40 -10.53
C LEU A 100 19.54 -9.58 -10.09
N ASP A 101 20.47 -8.92 -10.78
CA ASP A 101 21.89 -8.94 -10.43
C ASP A 101 22.19 -8.06 -9.19
N ASP A 102 23.42 -8.17 -8.68
CA ASP A 102 23.86 -7.49 -7.45
C ASP A 102 23.91 -5.95 -7.56
N THR A 103 23.70 -5.38 -8.74
CA THR A 103 23.62 -3.92 -8.92
C THR A 103 22.27 -3.33 -8.51
N TYR A 104 21.30 -4.21 -8.24
CA TYR A 104 19.97 -3.84 -7.73
C TYR A 104 19.86 -4.09 -6.23
N GLU A 105 19.61 -3.05 -5.47
CA GLU A 105 19.30 -3.17 -4.05
C GLU A 105 17.81 -3.44 -3.88
N VAL A 106 17.44 -4.64 -3.42
CA VAL A 106 16.05 -4.99 -3.11
C VAL A 106 15.73 -4.55 -1.68
N ILE A 107 14.80 -3.61 -1.56
CA ILE A 107 14.33 -3.05 -0.30
C ILE A 107 13.12 -3.85 0.17
N ASP A 108 13.25 -4.52 1.30
CA ASP A 108 12.14 -5.25 1.92
C ASP A 108 11.08 -4.25 2.40
N PRO A 109 9.81 -4.47 2.04
CA PRO A 109 8.76 -3.62 2.57
C PRO A 109 8.55 -3.92 4.06
N GLU A 110 8.67 -2.91 4.90
CA GLU A 110 8.30 -3.02 6.31
C GLU A 110 6.80 -3.19 6.51
N GLY A 111 6.03 -2.90 5.47
CA GLY A 111 4.57 -3.05 5.40
C GLY A 111 4.05 -2.66 4.03
N GLY A 112 2.75 -2.86 3.79
CA GLY A 112 2.11 -2.50 2.53
C GLY A 112 2.21 -3.61 1.47
N VAL A 113 2.02 -3.24 0.21
CA VAL A 113 1.84 -4.15 -0.92
C VAL A 113 2.83 -3.86 -2.06
N TYR A 114 3.89 -3.12 -1.76
CA TYR A 114 4.95 -2.76 -2.69
C TYR A 114 6.29 -3.25 -2.16
N ALA A 115 7.15 -3.76 -3.03
CA ALA A 115 8.58 -3.91 -2.78
C ALA A 115 9.33 -2.79 -3.48
N GLY A 116 10.37 -2.29 -2.86
CA GLY A 116 11.28 -1.30 -3.44
C GLY A 116 12.46 -1.96 -4.12
N ILE A 117 12.90 -1.37 -5.22
CA ILE A 117 14.20 -1.67 -5.81
C ILE A 117 14.92 -0.34 -6.00
N ARG A 118 16.18 -0.30 -5.63
CA ARG A 118 17.04 0.87 -5.85
C ARG A 118 18.19 0.52 -6.79
N LYS A 119 18.49 1.44 -7.70
CA LYS A 119 19.68 1.39 -8.53
C LYS A 119 20.32 2.77 -8.59
N VAL A 120 21.66 2.80 -8.56
CA VAL A 120 22.45 4.03 -8.63
C VAL A 120 23.04 4.23 -10.01
N HIS A 121 23.45 5.46 -10.33
CA HIS A 121 24.11 5.86 -11.58
C HIS A 121 23.29 5.58 -12.85
N THR A 122 21.95 5.75 -12.78
CA THR A 122 21.07 5.46 -13.90
C THR A 122 19.91 6.46 -13.99
N LYS A 123 19.10 6.35 -15.05
CA LYS A 123 17.89 7.17 -15.28
C LYS A 123 16.63 6.31 -15.20
N GLY A 124 15.64 6.78 -14.46
CA GLY A 124 14.41 6.05 -14.19
C GLY A 124 13.55 5.76 -15.42
N ASP A 125 13.52 6.66 -16.41
CA ASP A 125 12.67 6.55 -17.59
C ASP A 125 12.95 5.29 -18.42
N VAL A 126 14.21 4.83 -18.48
CA VAL A 126 14.57 3.62 -19.21
C VAL A 126 13.95 2.38 -18.58
N PHE A 127 13.98 2.28 -17.25
CA PHE A 127 13.37 1.16 -16.50
C PHE A 127 11.88 1.11 -16.72
N ARG A 128 11.20 2.26 -16.62
CA ARG A 128 9.76 2.36 -16.83
C ARG A 128 9.38 1.96 -18.26
N THR A 129 10.10 2.47 -19.23
CA THR A 129 9.81 2.20 -20.64
C THR A 129 9.95 0.72 -20.96
N ARG A 130 11.06 0.08 -20.55
CA ARG A 130 11.27 -1.35 -20.80
C ARG A 130 10.28 -2.23 -20.04
N ALA A 131 9.97 -1.88 -18.79
CA ALA A 131 8.95 -2.60 -18.03
C ALA A 131 7.59 -2.54 -18.72
N LEU A 132 7.15 -1.36 -19.17
CA LEU A 132 5.89 -1.19 -19.89
C LEU A 132 5.85 -1.99 -21.20
N GLN A 133 6.95 -2.00 -21.98
CA GLN A 133 7.06 -2.81 -23.20
C GLN A 133 6.93 -4.32 -22.91
N ALA A 134 7.39 -4.74 -21.74
CA ALA A 134 7.23 -6.12 -21.26
C ALA A 134 5.88 -6.41 -20.59
N GLY A 135 4.97 -5.43 -20.58
CA GLY A 135 3.64 -5.57 -19.96
C GLY A 135 3.62 -5.37 -18.44
N CYS A 136 4.69 -4.81 -17.87
CA CYS A 136 4.79 -4.52 -16.44
C CYS A 136 4.66 -3.01 -16.19
N ASP A 137 3.61 -2.59 -15.48
CA ASP A 137 3.47 -1.21 -15.02
C ASP A 137 4.12 -1.05 -13.64
N ILE A 138 5.13 -0.17 -13.56
CA ILE A 138 5.89 0.09 -12.35
C ILE A 138 5.88 1.58 -12.03
N LYS A 139 5.97 1.91 -10.75
CA LYS A 139 6.19 3.29 -10.32
C LYS A 139 7.68 3.55 -10.15
N VAL A 140 8.18 4.56 -10.86
CA VAL A 140 9.58 5.00 -10.76
C VAL A 140 9.62 6.33 -10.02
N ILE A 141 10.54 6.45 -9.08
CA ILE A 141 10.86 7.67 -8.35
C ILE A 141 12.31 8.00 -8.64
N ASP A 142 12.51 8.97 -9.50
CA ASP A 142 13.84 9.52 -9.80
C ASP A 142 14.10 10.66 -8.81
N ARG A 143 15.18 10.54 -8.05
CA ARG A 143 15.58 11.60 -7.12
C ARG A 143 16.54 12.53 -7.87
N ASP A 144 15.99 13.60 -8.41
CA ASP A 144 16.70 14.60 -9.20
C ASP A 144 18.07 14.95 -8.59
N GLY A 145 19.12 14.81 -9.41
CA GLY A 145 20.49 15.19 -9.05
C GLY A 145 21.27 14.19 -8.19
N THR A 146 20.66 13.10 -7.71
CA THR A 146 21.37 12.10 -6.88
C THR A 146 21.91 10.92 -7.70
N GLY A 147 21.40 10.71 -8.91
CA GLY A 147 21.66 9.50 -9.70
C GLY A 147 21.10 8.22 -9.07
N ILE A 148 20.17 8.35 -8.12
CA ILE A 148 19.50 7.23 -7.46
C ILE A 148 18.09 7.10 -8.03
N VAL A 149 17.77 5.94 -8.55
CA VAL A 149 16.43 5.58 -9.01
C VAL A 149 15.81 4.57 -8.05
N GLU A 150 14.64 4.87 -7.56
CA GLU A 150 13.83 3.94 -6.77
C GLU A 150 12.62 3.49 -7.59
N MET A 151 12.40 2.19 -7.65
CA MET A 151 11.28 1.56 -8.35
C MET A 151 10.39 0.86 -7.33
N LEU A 152 9.09 1.11 -7.40
CA LEU A 152 8.10 0.47 -6.55
C LEU A 152 7.30 -0.55 -7.36
N LEU A 153 7.37 -1.79 -6.94
CA LEU A 153 6.72 -2.94 -7.58
C LEU A 153 5.55 -3.41 -6.72
N SER A 154 4.33 -3.38 -7.27
CA SER A 154 3.16 -3.94 -6.59
C SER A 154 3.06 -5.44 -6.86
N PHE A 155 2.98 -6.24 -5.80
CA PHE A 155 2.79 -7.69 -5.89
C PHE A 155 1.40 -8.15 -5.47
N SER A 156 0.56 -7.26 -4.95
CA SER A 156 -0.71 -7.64 -4.32
C SER A 156 -1.71 -8.25 -5.29
N GLY A 157 -1.82 -7.69 -6.49
CA GLY A 157 -2.77 -8.13 -7.51
C GLY A 157 -2.33 -9.35 -8.33
N ILE A 158 -1.06 -9.75 -8.26
CA ILE A 158 -0.53 -10.89 -9.02
C ILE A 158 -0.81 -12.18 -8.22
N PRO A 159 -1.45 -13.22 -8.79
CA PRO A 159 -1.58 -14.51 -8.13
C PRO A 159 -0.21 -15.06 -7.72
N THR A 160 -0.11 -15.70 -6.56
CA THR A 160 1.19 -16.19 -6.05
C THR A 160 1.90 -17.13 -7.02
N ARG A 161 1.15 -17.97 -7.74
CA ARG A 161 1.68 -18.90 -8.77
C ARG A 161 2.30 -18.18 -9.98
N ASP A 162 1.93 -16.93 -10.23
CA ASP A 162 2.36 -16.16 -11.39
C ASP A 162 3.48 -15.15 -11.04
N LEU A 163 3.82 -15.02 -9.74
CA LEU A 163 4.83 -14.06 -9.27
C LEU A 163 6.22 -14.32 -9.87
N GLU A 164 6.63 -15.57 -9.92
CA GLU A 164 7.94 -15.95 -10.47
C GLU A 164 8.05 -15.56 -11.94
N ARG A 165 7.05 -15.88 -12.74
CA ARG A 165 6.98 -15.49 -14.15
C ARG A 165 7.01 -13.96 -14.32
N ALA A 166 6.26 -13.23 -13.50
CA ALA A 166 6.23 -11.77 -13.55
C ALA A 166 7.62 -11.17 -13.26
N VAL A 167 8.34 -11.72 -12.27
CA VAL A 167 9.71 -11.27 -11.96
C VAL A 167 10.69 -11.64 -13.05
N GLN A 168 10.59 -12.83 -13.66
CA GLN A 168 11.43 -13.23 -14.80
C GLN A 168 11.26 -12.29 -15.99
N VAL A 169 10.02 -11.95 -16.35
CA VAL A 169 9.72 -11.00 -17.44
C VAL A 169 10.32 -9.64 -17.15
N LEU A 170 10.21 -9.16 -15.92
CA LEU A 170 10.78 -7.87 -15.52
C LEU A 170 12.33 -7.90 -15.56
N ALA A 171 12.94 -8.94 -15.01
CA ALA A 171 14.40 -9.10 -14.99
C ALA A 171 14.98 -9.15 -16.41
N GLU A 172 14.35 -9.88 -17.33
CA GLU A 172 14.78 -9.93 -18.73
C GLU A 172 14.63 -8.56 -19.42
N ALA A 173 13.54 -7.83 -19.12
CA ALA A 173 13.35 -6.47 -19.63
C ALA A 173 14.44 -5.49 -19.17
N TRP A 174 15.02 -5.71 -18.00
CA TRP A 174 16.05 -4.85 -17.40
C TRP A 174 17.48 -5.34 -17.62
N LYS A 175 17.65 -6.43 -18.32
CA LYS A 175 18.97 -6.99 -18.60
C LYS A 175 19.85 -6.00 -19.36
N GLY A 176 21.04 -5.76 -18.79
CA GLY A 176 22.02 -4.84 -19.35
C GLY A 176 21.73 -3.34 -19.13
N LEU A 177 20.83 -3.01 -18.19
CA LEU A 177 20.60 -1.63 -17.74
C LEU A 177 21.54 -1.27 -16.60
#